data_b299d205fe56f6b093d52313f7c2110e
#
_entry.id   b299d205fe56f6b093d52313f7c2110e
#
_cell.length_a   1.000
_cell.length_b   1.000
_cell.length_c   1.000
_cell.angle_alpha   90.00
_cell.angle_beta   90.00
_cell.angle_gamma   90.00
#
_symmetry.space_group_name_H-M   'P 1'
#
loop_
_entity.id
_entity.type
_entity.pdbx_description
1 polymer ?
#
loop_
_entity_poly.entity_id
_entity_poly.type
_entity_poly.pdbx_seq_one_letter_code
_entity_poly.pdbx_strand_id
1 'polypeptide(L)'
;MKEELKSTVTHDAVNHPSHYTDGNIEVITYIEDKGLIEGFCKGNAIKYISRAGKKASASLDELEKEIQDLNKAVWYLQYLVDYYERTKKKGD
;
A
#
# COMPACT_ATOMS: atom_id res chain seq x y z
N MET A 1 -15.05 2.49 14.47
CA MET A 1 -14.44 2.35 14.23
C MET A 1 -14.01 2.51 14.33
N LYS A 2 -14.14 2.56 14.04
CA LYS A 2 -13.52 2.53 13.71
C LYS A 2 -13.13 2.66 13.40
N GLU A 3 -13.22 2.83 13.20
CA GLU A 3 -12.72 2.78 12.62
C GLU A 3 -12.58 2.85 12.08
N GLU A 4 -12.94 2.95 11.87
CA GLU A 4 -12.71 2.80 11.32
C GLU A 4 -12.78 3.29 10.70
N LEU A 5 -13.07 3.66 10.25
CA LEU A 5 -12.99 3.94 9.65
C LEU A 5 -13.21 4.33 9.03
N LYS A 6 -13.50 4.44 8.78
CA LYS A 6 -13.78 4.56 7.94
C LYS A 6 -13.38 4.43 6.75
N SER A 7 -12.96 4.55 6.35
CA SER A 7 -12.75 4.23 5.13
C SER A 7 -12.27 2.92 4.91
N THR A 8 -12.96 2.09 5.28
CA THR A 8 -12.73 0.71 5.10
C THR A 8 -12.71 0.33 3.64
N VAL A 9 -13.44 1.04 2.82
CA VAL A 9 -13.40 0.78 1.39
C VAL A 9 -12.00 0.98 0.85
N THR A 10 -11.36 2.05 1.26
CA THR A 10 -10.00 2.30 0.83
C THR A 10 -9.05 1.24 1.37
N HIS A 11 -9.27 0.82 2.58
CA HIS A 11 -8.45 -0.21 3.18
C HIS A 11 -8.54 -1.52 2.38
N ASP A 12 -9.74 -1.92 2.02
CA ASP A 12 -9.92 -3.13 1.24
C ASP A 12 -9.33 -3.02 -0.14
N ALA A 13 -9.45 -1.85 -0.75
CA ALA A 13 -8.91 -1.65 -2.09
C ALA A 13 -7.39 -1.74 -2.10
N VAL A 14 -6.74 -1.45 -0.99
CA VAL A 14 -5.29 -1.54 -0.89
C VAL A 14 -4.87 -2.96 -0.54
N ASN A 15 -5.53 -3.55 0.44
CA ASN A 15 -5.12 -4.88 0.93
C ASN A 15 -5.51 -5.99 -0.03
N HIS A 16 -6.68 -5.91 -0.62
CA HIS A 16 -7.20 -6.97 -1.48
C HIS A 16 -7.86 -6.39 -2.71
N PRO A 17 -7.09 -5.71 -3.56
CA PRO A 17 -7.66 -5.23 -4.81
C PRO A 17 -8.11 -6.43 -5.63
N SER A 18 -9.26 -6.33 -6.25
CA SER A 18 -9.83 -7.47 -6.95
C SER A 18 -8.91 -8.05 -8.01
N HIS A 19 -8.12 -7.20 -8.64
CA HIS A 19 -7.22 -7.68 -9.69
C HIS A 19 -5.95 -8.32 -9.13
N TYR A 20 -5.77 -8.31 -7.81
CA TYR A 20 -4.62 -8.93 -7.16
C TYR A 20 -4.97 -10.22 -6.45
N THR A 21 -6.23 -10.59 -6.42
CA THR A 21 -6.64 -11.79 -5.71
C THR A 21 -7.28 -12.76 -6.66
N ASP A 22 -6.47 -13.31 -7.54
CA ASP A 22 -6.94 -14.26 -8.52
C ASP A 22 -6.39 -15.62 -8.12
N GLY A 23 -7.26 -16.53 -7.76
CA GLY A 23 -6.86 -17.85 -7.31
C GLY A 23 -6.63 -17.90 -5.82
N ASN A 24 -5.79 -18.82 -5.39
CA ASN A 24 -5.58 -19.10 -3.98
C ASN A 24 -4.44 -18.31 -3.36
N ILE A 25 -3.62 -17.66 -4.16
CA ILE A 25 -2.46 -16.94 -3.68
C ILE A 25 -2.59 -15.50 -4.13
N GLU A 26 -2.43 -14.57 -3.20
CA GLU A 26 -2.45 -13.16 -3.54
C GLU A 26 -1.21 -12.81 -4.33
N VAL A 27 -1.37 -11.91 -5.28
CA VAL A 27 -0.27 -11.55 -6.16
C VAL A 27 0.91 -10.98 -5.39
N ILE A 28 0.64 -10.20 -4.32
CA ILE A 28 1.73 -9.61 -3.57
C ILE A 28 2.59 -10.69 -2.89
N THR A 29 1.98 -11.77 -2.45
CA THR A 29 2.72 -12.88 -1.89
C THR A 29 3.60 -13.54 -2.95
N TYR A 30 3.07 -13.65 -4.16
CA TYR A 30 3.84 -14.22 -5.26
C TYR A 30 5.02 -13.31 -5.62
N ILE A 31 4.80 -11.99 -5.62
CA ILE A 31 5.86 -11.03 -5.88
C ILE A 31 6.96 -11.18 -4.83
N GLU A 32 6.56 -11.35 -3.59
CA GLU A 32 7.53 -11.56 -2.51
C GLU A 32 8.34 -12.83 -2.75
N ASP A 33 7.66 -13.90 -3.14
CA ASP A 33 8.32 -15.18 -3.40
C ASP A 33 9.36 -15.06 -4.51
N LYS A 34 9.12 -14.18 -5.46
CA LYS A 34 10.03 -14.01 -6.59
C LYS A 34 11.16 -13.03 -6.30
N GLY A 35 11.23 -12.51 -5.09
CA GLY A 35 12.31 -11.60 -4.73
C GLY A 35 12.14 -10.20 -5.25
N LEU A 36 10.92 -9.81 -5.59
CA LEU A 36 10.67 -8.51 -6.20
C LEU A 36 9.98 -7.54 -5.25
N ILE A 37 9.79 -7.93 -4.00
CA ILE A 37 8.95 -7.15 -3.11
C ILE A 37 9.54 -5.78 -2.76
N GLU A 38 10.87 -5.66 -2.68
CA GLU A 38 11.48 -4.39 -2.33
C GLU A 38 11.17 -3.33 -3.37
N GLY A 39 11.48 -3.64 -4.63
CA GLY A 39 11.20 -2.68 -5.69
C GLY A 39 9.72 -2.41 -5.87
N PHE A 40 8.92 -3.46 -5.72
CA PHE A 40 7.47 -3.32 -5.85
C PHE A 40 6.92 -2.36 -4.80
N CYS A 41 7.28 -2.55 -3.54
CA CYS A 41 6.77 -1.71 -2.47
C CYS A 41 7.31 -0.28 -2.57
N LYS A 42 8.60 -0.14 -2.82
CA LYS A 42 9.19 1.19 -2.94
C LYS A 42 8.61 1.96 -4.12
N GLY A 43 8.45 1.27 -5.25
CA GLY A 43 7.89 1.91 -6.43
C GLY A 43 6.46 2.37 -6.21
N ASN A 44 5.66 1.53 -5.57
CA ASN A 44 4.28 1.90 -5.31
C ASN A 44 4.20 3.05 -4.29
N ALA A 45 5.04 3.03 -3.27
CA ALA A 45 5.05 4.13 -2.31
C ALA A 45 5.39 5.45 -3.01
N ILE A 46 6.41 5.43 -3.86
CA ILE A 46 6.81 6.63 -4.60
C ILE A 46 5.67 7.10 -5.50
N LYS A 47 5.02 6.16 -6.18
CA LYS A 47 3.91 6.50 -7.06
C LYS A 47 2.81 7.24 -6.31
N TYR A 48 2.41 6.72 -5.16
CA TYR A 48 1.33 7.33 -4.43
C TYR A 48 1.73 8.64 -3.78
N ILE A 49 2.96 8.75 -3.30
CA ILE A 49 3.44 10.00 -2.74
C ILE A 49 3.48 11.08 -3.83
N SER A 50 3.93 10.72 -5.02
CA SER A 50 4.07 11.71 -6.08
C SER A 50 2.72 12.16 -6.63
N ARG A 51 1.66 11.38 -6.41
CA ARG A 51 0.32 11.79 -6.82
C ARG A 51 -0.32 12.71 -5.81
N ALA A 52 0.04 12.56 -4.54
CA ALA A 52 -0.58 13.34 -3.47
C ALA A 52 -0.01 14.74 -3.45
N GLY A 53 -0.85 15.68 -3.04
CA GLY A 53 -0.37 17.04 -2.75
C GLY A 53 0.07 17.84 -3.95
N LYS A 54 -0.41 17.52 -5.12
CA LYS A 54 0.00 18.25 -6.30
C LYS A 54 -0.69 19.58 -6.47
N LYS A 55 -1.78 19.81 -5.74
CA LYS A 55 -2.55 21.03 -5.90
C LYS A 55 -2.27 21.98 -4.75
N ALA A 56 -2.09 23.25 -5.11
CA ALA A 56 -1.80 24.27 -4.11
C ALA A 56 -3.01 24.55 -3.24
N SER A 57 -4.21 24.43 -3.81
CA SER A 57 -5.40 24.63 -3.02
C SER A 57 -6.40 23.58 -3.46
N ALA A 58 -6.72 22.69 -2.55
CA ALA A 58 -7.52 21.52 -2.85
C ALA A 58 -8.90 21.62 -2.22
N SER A 59 -9.90 21.15 -2.93
CA SER A 59 -11.23 21.00 -2.36
C SER A 59 -11.21 19.89 -1.32
N LEU A 60 -12.31 19.75 -0.58
CA LEU A 60 -12.41 18.69 0.40
C LEU A 60 -12.27 17.32 -0.26
N ASP A 61 -12.92 17.14 -1.42
CA ASP A 61 -12.82 15.87 -2.13
C ASP A 61 -11.39 15.58 -2.57
N GLU A 62 -10.67 16.60 -3.00
CA GLU A 62 -9.29 16.41 -3.42
C GLU A 62 -8.41 16.09 -2.23
N LEU A 63 -8.68 16.69 -1.08
CA LEU A 63 -7.93 16.37 0.12
C LEU A 63 -8.18 14.93 0.55
N GLU A 64 -9.41 14.45 0.38
CA GLU A 64 -9.69 13.08 0.74
C GLU A 64 -8.97 12.10 -0.17
N LYS A 65 -8.87 12.42 -1.45
CA LYS A 65 -8.09 11.59 -2.37
C LYS A 65 -6.61 11.62 -2.03
N GLU A 66 -6.13 12.77 -1.62
CA GLU A 66 -4.73 12.87 -1.21
C GLU A 66 -4.48 12.01 0.02
N ILE A 67 -5.38 12.04 0.98
CA ILE A 67 -5.27 11.19 2.16
C ILE A 67 -5.26 9.72 1.78
N GLN A 68 -6.11 9.33 0.82
CA GLN A 68 -6.11 7.95 0.34
C GLN A 68 -4.77 7.57 -0.26
N ASP A 69 -4.22 8.44 -1.09
CA ASP A 69 -2.93 8.14 -1.72
C ASP A 69 -1.83 8.02 -0.68
N LEU A 70 -1.83 8.89 0.32
CA LEU A 70 -0.83 8.80 1.37
C LEU A 70 -0.98 7.51 2.18
N ASN A 71 -2.22 7.11 2.45
CA ASN A 71 -2.45 5.87 3.16
C ASN A 71 -1.99 4.65 2.35
N LYS A 72 -2.16 4.71 1.04
CA LYS A 72 -1.65 3.63 0.20
C LYS A 72 -0.13 3.55 0.26
N ALA A 73 0.53 4.71 0.24
CA ALA A 73 1.99 4.72 0.37
C ALA A 73 2.41 4.12 1.70
N VAL A 74 1.72 4.49 2.77
CA VAL A 74 2.01 3.94 4.10
C VAL A 74 1.83 2.44 4.11
N TRP A 75 0.79 1.95 3.46
CA TRP A 75 0.54 0.50 3.43
C TRP A 75 1.71 -0.25 2.79
N TYR A 76 2.20 0.24 1.66
CA TYR A 76 3.31 -0.43 0.99
C TYR A 76 4.60 -0.33 1.80
N LEU A 77 4.83 0.80 2.44
CA LEU A 77 6.01 0.94 3.28
C LEU A 77 5.93 0.02 4.49
N GLN A 78 4.76 -0.08 5.09
CA GLN A 78 4.59 -0.95 6.24
C GLN A 78 4.77 -2.42 5.84
N TYR A 79 4.23 -2.79 4.68
CA TYR A 79 4.43 -4.16 4.20
C TYR A 79 5.92 -4.47 4.08
N LEU A 80 6.67 -3.54 3.53
CA LEU A 80 8.09 -3.76 3.32
C LEU A 80 8.84 -3.83 4.65
N VAL A 81 8.49 -2.95 5.60
CA VAL A 81 9.09 -3.01 6.93
C VAL A 81 8.83 -4.36 7.56
N ASP A 82 7.58 -4.82 7.49
CA ASP A 82 7.22 -6.12 8.06
C ASP A 82 7.98 -7.26 7.39
N TYR A 83 8.15 -7.16 6.08
CA TYR A 83 8.92 -8.16 5.35
C TYR A 83 10.36 -8.19 5.84
N TYR A 84 10.99 -7.03 6.01
CA TYR A 84 12.35 -6.99 6.51
C TYR A 84 12.44 -7.53 7.93
N GLU A 85 11.48 -7.18 8.77
CA GLU A 85 11.49 -7.67 10.15
C GLU A 85 11.37 -9.19 10.19
N ARG A 86 10.53 -9.76 9.33
CA ARG A 86 10.37 -11.21 9.26
C ARG A 86 11.63 -11.90 8.78
N THR A 87 12.26 -11.35 7.76
CA THR A 87 13.32 -12.06 7.08
C THR A 87 14.69 -11.82 7.69
N LYS A 88 14.88 -10.73 8.41
CA LYS A 88 16.19 -10.50 9.01
C LYS A 88 16.54 -11.57 10.03
N LYS A 89 15.52 -12.19 10.61
CA LYS A 89 15.76 -13.25 11.58
C LYS A 89 16.30 -14.50 10.91
N LYS A 90 16.04 -14.67 9.64
CA LYS A 90 16.53 -15.84 8.90
C LYS A 90 17.87 -15.58 8.25
N GLY A 91 18.10 -14.34 7.88
CA GLY A 91 19.28 -14.00 7.12
C GLY A 91 20.52 -13.85 7.95
N ASP A 92 20.32 -13.64 9.20
CA ASP A 92 21.45 -13.43 10.08
C ASP A 92 21.60 -14.57 11.03
#